data_6bd5fbb743f83c0d8e83ecaa1af689ee
#
_entry.id   6bd5fbb743f83c0d8e83ecaa1af689ee
#
_cell.length_a   1.000
_cell.length_b   1.000
_cell.length_c   1.000
_cell.angle_alpha   90.00
_cell.angle_beta   90.00
_cell.angle_gamma   90.00
#
_symmetry.space_group_name_H-M   'P 1'
#
loop_
_entity.id
_entity.type
_entity.pdbx_description
1 polymer ?
#
loop_
_entity_poly.entity_id
_entity_poly.type
_entity_poly.pdbx_seq_one_letter_code
_entity_poly.pdbx_strand_id
1 'polypeptide(L)'
;MIFGADDYLKQWAASRIGIEGFGPSASIGVQRDGEIIAACVYHDFRDGQIEASIAASSPHWATRSVLYGLFAYPFIQVGANRLLVTCSEANDKAMKMNKQLGFVEEGRLRQMFGKHDAVLFGMLKQECKWIGVKDGQIATFTTASA
;
A
#
# COMPACT_ATOMS: atom_id res chain seq x y z
N MET A 1 -2.74 -1.18 -13.80
CA MET A 1 -1.64 -0.80 -12.86
C MET A 1 -0.45 -0.31 -13.64
N ILE A 2 0.34 0.55 -13.04
CA ILE A 2 1.55 1.11 -13.64
C ILE A 2 2.74 0.68 -12.79
N PHE A 3 3.79 0.20 -13.45
CA PHE A 3 5.08 -0.14 -12.83
C PHE A 3 6.19 0.67 -13.50
N GLY A 4 7.26 0.96 -12.76
CA GLY A 4 8.43 1.64 -13.32
C GLY A 4 8.36 3.16 -13.42
N ALA A 5 7.31 3.77 -12.92
CA ALA A 5 7.20 5.23 -12.81
C ALA A 5 7.41 5.68 -11.36
N ASP A 6 8.40 5.09 -10.69
CA ASP A 6 8.55 5.22 -9.24
C ASP A 6 8.68 6.65 -8.77
N ASP A 7 9.51 7.47 -9.40
CA ASP A 7 9.69 8.86 -8.95
C ASP A 7 8.41 9.65 -9.09
N TYR A 8 7.70 9.50 -10.20
CA TYR A 8 6.44 10.19 -10.42
C TYR A 8 5.37 9.73 -9.41
N LEU A 9 5.23 8.41 -9.23
CA LEU A 9 4.24 7.83 -8.31
C LEU A 9 4.54 8.21 -6.86
N LYS A 10 5.81 8.21 -6.48
CA LYS A 10 6.24 8.62 -5.13
C LYS A 10 5.92 10.08 -4.87
N GLN A 11 6.21 10.96 -5.82
CA GLN A 11 5.88 12.38 -5.70
C GLN A 11 4.37 12.60 -5.64
N TRP A 12 3.62 11.91 -6.47
CA TRP A 12 2.17 11.98 -6.47
C TRP A 12 1.60 11.56 -5.11
N ALA A 13 2.05 10.43 -4.58
CA ALA A 13 1.60 9.92 -3.29
C ALA A 13 2.03 10.84 -2.14
N ALA A 14 3.29 11.28 -2.12
CA ALA A 14 3.81 12.15 -1.09
C ALA A 14 3.06 13.48 -1.03
N SER A 15 2.76 14.06 -2.19
CA SER A 15 1.99 15.29 -2.30
C SER A 15 0.58 15.14 -1.70
N ARG A 16 -0.10 14.03 -1.97
CA ARG A 16 -1.44 13.79 -1.44
C ARG A 16 -1.44 13.47 0.05
N ILE A 17 -0.42 12.78 0.53
CA ILE A 17 -0.27 12.46 1.96
C ILE A 17 0.22 13.67 2.76
N GLY A 18 0.93 14.57 2.12
CA GLY A 18 1.48 15.78 2.77
C GLY A 18 2.85 15.58 3.37
N ILE A 19 3.68 14.73 2.77
CA ILE A 19 5.06 14.50 3.21
C ILE A 19 6.04 14.86 2.09
N GLU A 20 7.32 15.01 2.42
CA GLU A 20 8.35 15.36 1.44
C GLU A 20 8.76 14.20 0.54
N GLY A 21 8.78 12.99 1.08
CA GLY A 21 9.16 11.80 0.33
C GLY A 21 9.22 10.54 1.18
N PHE A 22 9.66 9.45 0.57
CA PHE A 22 9.67 8.11 1.19
C PHE A 22 11.06 7.50 1.37
N GLY A 23 12.10 8.12 0.83
CA GLY A 23 13.42 7.49 0.78
C GLY A 23 13.44 6.30 -0.18
N PRO A 24 14.37 5.33 0.00
CA PRO A 24 14.43 4.14 -0.85
C PRO A 24 13.13 3.37 -0.82
N SER A 25 12.53 3.15 -1.98
CA SER A 25 11.18 2.59 -2.05
C SER A 25 10.88 2.08 -3.46
N ALA A 26 9.80 1.26 -3.57
CA ALA A 26 9.20 0.86 -4.82
C ALA A 26 7.74 1.31 -4.86
N SER A 27 7.15 1.39 -6.03
CA SER A 27 5.78 1.87 -6.14
C SER A 27 5.00 1.16 -7.23
N ILE A 28 3.67 1.11 -7.01
CA ILE A 28 2.70 0.63 -7.97
C ILE A 28 1.63 1.70 -8.09
N GLY A 29 1.31 2.09 -9.31
CA GLY A 29 0.25 3.04 -9.58
C GLY A 29 -0.96 2.39 -10.22
N VAL A 30 -2.12 3.01 -10.05
CA VAL A 30 -3.35 2.65 -10.71
C VAL A 30 -3.75 3.79 -11.63
N GLN A 31 -3.83 3.51 -12.92
CA GLN A 31 -4.20 4.48 -13.94
C GLN A 31 -5.54 4.11 -14.54
N ARG A 32 -6.38 5.11 -14.74
CA ARG A 32 -7.66 4.96 -15.44
C ARG A 32 -7.88 6.18 -16.32
N ASP A 33 -8.20 5.91 -17.59
CA ASP A 33 -8.44 6.98 -18.58
C ASP A 33 -7.29 7.98 -18.68
N GLY A 34 -6.05 7.48 -18.58
CA GLY A 34 -4.84 8.30 -18.68
C GLY A 34 -4.45 9.03 -17.38
N GLU A 35 -5.23 8.90 -16.31
CA GLU A 35 -4.97 9.58 -15.05
C GLU A 35 -4.60 8.60 -13.94
N ILE A 36 -3.65 9.00 -13.11
CA ILE A 36 -3.31 8.24 -11.89
C ILE A 36 -4.41 8.49 -10.87
N ILE A 37 -5.06 7.43 -10.43
CA ILE A 37 -6.13 7.50 -9.42
C ILE A 37 -5.72 6.94 -8.07
N ALA A 38 -4.62 6.18 -8.03
CA ALA A 38 -4.07 5.68 -6.78
C ALA A 38 -2.60 5.35 -6.96
N ALA A 39 -1.86 5.37 -5.88
CA ALA A 39 -0.48 4.91 -5.83
C ALA A 39 -0.20 4.26 -4.48
N CYS A 40 0.54 3.18 -4.51
CA CYS A 40 1.05 2.50 -3.34
C CYS A 40 2.57 2.56 -3.37
N VAL A 41 3.16 3.08 -2.32
CA VAL A 41 4.62 3.16 -2.17
C VAL A 41 5.03 2.21 -1.06
N TYR A 42 5.98 1.31 -1.37
CA TYR A 42 6.53 0.34 -0.42
C TYR A 42 7.89 0.82 0.02
N HIS A 43 8.09 0.90 1.33
CA HIS A 43 9.30 1.46 1.91
C HIS A 43 9.63 0.78 3.25
N ASP A 44 10.75 1.17 3.84
CA ASP A 44 11.19 0.69 5.16
C ASP A 44 11.25 -0.84 5.26
N PHE A 45 11.97 -1.45 4.30
CA PHE A 45 12.25 -2.88 4.33
C PHE A 45 13.13 -3.21 5.53
N ARG A 46 12.68 -4.12 6.38
CA ARG A 46 13.46 -4.55 7.54
C ARG A 46 13.04 -5.94 8.00
N ASP A 47 13.98 -6.88 7.99
CA ASP A 47 13.80 -8.20 8.62
C ASP A 47 12.46 -8.90 8.30
N GLY A 48 12.08 -8.91 7.03
CA GLY A 48 10.83 -9.54 6.58
C GLY A 48 9.60 -8.66 6.72
N GLN A 49 9.76 -7.41 7.14
CA GLN A 49 8.69 -6.42 7.23
C GLN A 49 8.83 -5.38 6.13
N ILE A 50 7.71 -4.92 5.63
CA ILE A 50 7.64 -3.82 4.68
C ILE A 50 6.47 -2.91 5.04
N GLU A 51 6.63 -1.62 4.84
CA GLU A 51 5.56 -0.66 5.05
C GLU A 51 5.02 -0.19 3.71
N ALA A 52 3.71 -0.02 3.63
CA ALA A 52 3.05 0.52 2.46
C ALA A 52 2.34 1.83 2.81
N SER A 53 2.47 2.80 1.92
CA SER A 53 1.72 4.05 1.98
C SER A 53 0.84 4.13 0.73
N ILE A 54 -0.47 4.25 0.94
CA ILE A 54 -1.45 4.22 -0.14
C ILE A 54 -2.15 5.57 -0.20
N ALA A 55 -2.18 6.15 -1.38
CA ALA A 55 -2.91 7.39 -1.64
C ALA A 55 -3.86 7.16 -2.84
N ALA A 56 -5.06 7.68 -2.75
CA ALA A 56 -6.06 7.52 -3.81
C ALA A 56 -6.87 8.80 -3.97
N SER A 57 -7.23 9.12 -5.21
CA SER A 57 -8.11 10.23 -5.55
C SER A 57 -9.54 9.78 -5.85
N SER A 58 -9.76 8.47 -5.98
CA SER A 58 -11.06 7.89 -6.30
C SER A 58 -11.30 6.64 -5.48
N PRO A 59 -12.51 6.41 -4.96
CA PRO A 59 -12.83 5.19 -4.20
C PRO A 59 -12.87 3.93 -5.08
N HIS A 60 -12.89 4.09 -6.39
CA HIS A 60 -13.02 2.97 -7.33
C HIS A 60 -11.69 2.37 -7.78
N TRP A 61 -10.59 2.74 -7.14
CA TRP A 61 -9.26 2.22 -7.47
C TRP A 61 -9.08 0.75 -7.05
N ALA A 62 -9.76 0.32 -6.00
CA ALA A 62 -9.51 -0.95 -5.34
C ALA A 62 -10.27 -2.11 -5.97
N THR A 63 -10.02 -2.39 -7.23
CA THR A 63 -10.56 -3.57 -7.88
C THR A 63 -9.83 -4.82 -7.39
N ARG A 64 -10.43 -5.99 -7.57
CA ARG A 64 -9.84 -7.24 -7.09
C ARG A 64 -8.47 -7.53 -7.71
N SER A 65 -8.31 -7.25 -9.01
CA SER A 65 -7.03 -7.44 -9.69
C SER A 65 -5.96 -6.48 -9.19
N VAL A 66 -6.33 -5.23 -8.90
CA VAL A 66 -5.43 -4.25 -8.32
C VAL A 66 -5.00 -4.69 -6.92
N LEU A 67 -5.94 -5.10 -6.09
CA LEU A 67 -5.64 -5.58 -4.74
C LEU A 67 -4.73 -6.82 -4.77
N TYR A 68 -4.96 -7.75 -5.69
CA TYR A 68 -4.04 -8.86 -5.88
C TYR A 68 -2.62 -8.34 -6.11
N GLY A 69 -2.43 -7.45 -7.06
CA GLY A 69 -1.10 -6.92 -7.39
C GLY A 69 -0.45 -6.17 -6.22
N LEU A 70 -1.23 -5.38 -5.49
CA LEU A 70 -0.71 -4.61 -4.37
C LEU A 70 -0.21 -5.50 -3.22
N PHE A 71 -0.85 -6.61 -2.98
CA PHE A 71 -0.45 -7.54 -1.91
C PHE A 71 0.54 -8.60 -2.41
N ALA A 72 0.48 -9.00 -3.68
CA ALA A 72 1.42 -9.96 -4.24
C ALA A 72 2.85 -9.40 -4.28
N TYR A 73 3.01 -8.12 -4.53
CA TYR A 73 4.34 -7.52 -4.54
C TYR A 73 5.07 -7.73 -3.20
N PRO A 74 4.55 -7.27 -2.05
CA PRO A 74 5.27 -7.46 -0.79
C PRO A 74 5.34 -8.91 -0.34
N PHE A 75 4.26 -9.68 -0.46
CA PHE A 75 4.21 -11.01 0.13
C PHE A 75 4.79 -12.11 -0.76
N ILE A 76 4.66 -12.00 -2.08
CA ILE A 76 5.12 -13.04 -3.00
C ILE A 76 6.44 -12.63 -3.66
N GLN A 77 6.50 -11.47 -4.27
CA GLN A 77 7.70 -11.04 -5.00
C GLN A 77 8.84 -10.68 -4.07
N VAL A 78 8.61 -9.88 -3.06
CA VAL A 78 9.62 -9.51 -2.07
C VAL A 78 9.82 -10.61 -1.03
N GLY A 79 8.76 -11.34 -0.70
CA GLY A 79 8.80 -12.41 0.27
C GLY A 79 8.70 -11.93 1.72
N ALA A 80 8.08 -10.77 1.94
CA ALA A 80 7.87 -10.27 3.29
C ALA A 80 6.89 -11.17 4.06
N ASN A 81 7.07 -11.24 5.37
CA ASN A 81 6.18 -11.96 6.27
C ASN A 81 5.07 -11.07 6.81
N ARG A 82 5.28 -9.77 6.75
CA ARG A 82 4.45 -8.78 7.42
C ARG A 82 4.39 -7.49 6.60
N LEU A 83 3.20 -6.96 6.47
CA LEU A 83 2.95 -5.67 5.82
C LEU A 83 2.35 -4.70 6.84
N LEU A 84 2.89 -3.50 6.87
CA LEU A 84 2.50 -2.47 7.82
C LEU A 84 1.94 -1.27 7.05
N VAL A 85 0.84 -0.70 7.56
CA VAL A 85 0.33 0.60 7.07
C VAL A 85 0.00 1.48 8.25
N THR A 86 0.17 2.78 8.08
CA THR A 86 -0.23 3.77 9.08
C THR A 86 -1.18 4.77 8.46
N CYS A 87 -2.09 5.29 9.27
CA CYS A 87 -2.92 6.41 8.86
C CYS A 87 -3.25 7.28 10.08
N SER A 88 -3.67 8.52 9.82
CA SER A 88 -4.14 9.39 10.89
C SER A 88 -5.42 8.84 11.51
N GLU A 89 -5.55 8.91 12.83
CA GLU A 89 -6.78 8.56 13.53
C GLU A 89 -7.98 9.38 13.05
N ALA A 90 -7.73 10.58 12.52
CA ALA A 90 -8.76 11.47 11.99
C ALA A 90 -9.20 11.11 10.56
N ASN A 91 -8.47 10.21 9.90
CA ASN A 91 -8.80 9.78 8.53
C ASN A 91 -9.73 8.57 8.57
N ASP A 92 -11.02 8.83 8.72
CA ASP A 92 -12.04 7.78 8.85
C ASP A 92 -12.09 6.86 7.64
N LYS A 93 -11.89 7.41 6.44
CA LYS A 93 -11.89 6.61 5.21
C LYS A 93 -10.74 5.60 5.18
N ALA A 94 -9.54 6.04 5.55
CA ALA A 94 -8.38 5.15 5.61
C ALA A 94 -8.53 4.12 6.72
N MET A 95 -9.03 4.52 7.88
CA MET A 95 -9.30 3.60 8.99
C MET A 95 -10.24 2.49 8.56
N LYS A 96 -11.35 2.85 7.93
CA LYS A 96 -12.34 1.88 7.44
C LYS A 96 -11.78 1.00 6.35
N MET A 97 -11.07 1.57 5.39
CA MET A 97 -10.47 0.83 4.28
C MET A 97 -9.46 -0.20 4.79
N ASN A 98 -8.59 0.18 5.69
CA ASN A 98 -7.57 -0.73 6.23
C ASN A 98 -8.22 -1.94 6.91
N LYS A 99 -9.27 -1.71 7.68
CA LYS A 99 -10.01 -2.80 8.32
C LYS A 99 -10.70 -3.71 7.29
N GLN A 100 -11.30 -3.13 6.26
CA GLN A 100 -11.96 -3.88 5.20
C GLN A 100 -10.97 -4.71 4.37
N LEU A 101 -9.75 -4.22 4.18
CA LEU A 101 -8.70 -4.95 3.49
C LEU A 101 -8.17 -6.13 4.30
N GLY A 102 -8.41 -6.16 5.61
CA GLY A 102 -7.99 -7.25 6.47
C GLY A 102 -6.83 -6.93 7.39
N PHE A 103 -6.44 -5.66 7.46
CA PHE A 103 -5.41 -5.24 8.42
C PHE A 103 -5.96 -5.24 9.84
N VAL A 104 -5.10 -5.57 10.79
CA VAL A 104 -5.38 -5.56 12.21
C VAL A 104 -4.73 -4.34 12.85
N GLU A 105 -5.47 -3.61 13.66
CA GLU A 105 -4.92 -2.50 14.44
C GLU A 105 -3.95 -3.05 15.49
N GLU A 106 -2.71 -2.53 15.48
CA GLU A 106 -1.64 -3.05 16.35
C GLU A 106 -1.08 -2.02 17.31
N GLY A 107 -1.38 -0.76 17.12
CA GLY A 107 -0.90 0.26 18.02
C GLY A 107 -1.15 1.67 17.53
N ARG A 108 -0.61 2.61 18.29
CA ARG A 108 -0.72 4.03 17.99
C ARG A 108 0.62 4.72 18.18
N LEU A 109 0.90 5.69 17.32
CA LEU A 109 2.06 6.57 17.42
C LEU A 109 1.55 7.97 17.73
N ARG A 110 1.80 8.42 18.95
CA ARG A 110 1.22 9.67 19.45
C ARG A 110 1.74 10.88 18.66
N GLN A 111 0.80 11.73 18.21
CA GLN A 111 1.06 13.00 17.53
C GLN A 111 1.92 12.88 16.27
N MET A 112 1.90 11.72 15.61
CA MET A 112 2.65 11.55 14.36
C MET A 112 2.09 12.42 13.23
N PHE A 113 0.80 12.73 13.28
CA PHE A 113 0.12 13.61 12.32
C PHE A 113 -0.33 14.91 13.02
N GLY A 114 0.64 15.67 13.54
CA GLY A 114 0.37 16.92 14.23
C GLY A 114 -0.40 16.70 15.52
N LYS A 115 -1.66 17.11 15.57
CA LYS A 115 -2.54 16.93 16.74
C LYS A 115 -3.07 15.51 16.87
N HIS A 116 -3.00 14.72 15.80
CA HIS A 116 -3.60 13.41 15.73
C HIS A 116 -2.55 12.32 15.80
N ASP A 117 -2.94 11.21 16.40
CA ASP A 117 -2.08 10.02 16.46
C ASP A 117 -2.14 9.27 15.12
N ALA A 118 -1.07 8.55 14.83
CA ALA A 118 -1.10 7.54 13.78
C ALA A 118 -1.66 6.25 14.37
N VAL A 119 -2.52 5.59 13.61
CA VAL A 119 -2.95 4.23 13.91
C VAL A 119 -2.12 3.27 13.06
N LEU A 120 -1.54 2.30 13.72
CA LEU A 120 -0.67 1.30 13.12
C LEU A 120 -1.48 0.05 12.82
N PHE A 121 -1.48 -0.36 11.55
CA PHE A 121 -2.16 -1.57 11.10
C PHE A 121 -1.14 -2.54 10.54
N GLY A 122 -1.32 -3.82 10.84
CA GLY A 122 -0.46 -4.87 10.33
C GLY A 122 -1.25 -6.01 9.70
N MET A 123 -0.59 -6.72 8.77
CA MET A 123 -1.12 -7.91 8.15
C MET A 123 0.00 -8.91 8.00
N LEU A 124 -0.20 -10.12 8.52
CA LEU A 124 0.71 -11.22 8.29
C LEU A 124 0.40 -11.86 6.93
N LYS A 125 1.41 -12.44 6.30
CA LYS A 125 1.24 -13.08 5.00
C LYS A 125 0.09 -14.09 4.98
N GLN A 126 -0.01 -14.92 6.01
CA GLN A 126 -1.06 -15.93 6.10
C GLN A 126 -2.46 -15.36 6.35
N GLU A 127 -2.56 -14.09 6.73
CA GLU A 127 -3.84 -13.40 6.92
C GLU A 127 -4.35 -12.74 5.65
N CYS A 128 -3.52 -12.67 4.61
CA CYS A 128 -3.87 -11.95 3.38
C CYS A 128 -4.82 -12.76 2.50
N LYS A 129 -6.05 -12.30 2.37
CA LYS A 129 -7.08 -12.95 1.55
C LYS A 129 -6.99 -12.61 0.06
N TRP A 130 -6.12 -11.67 -0.31
CA TRP A 130 -6.06 -11.14 -1.68
C TRP A 130 -5.11 -11.89 -2.59
N ILE A 131 -4.21 -12.69 -2.04
CA ILE A 131 -3.18 -13.42 -2.78
C ILE A 131 -3.46 -14.92 -2.88
N GLY A 132 -4.68 -15.35 -2.59
CA GLY A 132 -5.05 -16.75 -2.75
C GLY A 132 -4.96 -17.18 -4.20
N VAL A 133 -4.58 -18.46 -4.42
CA VAL A 133 -4.58 -19.06 -5.75
C VAL A 133 -6.02 -19.28 -6.16
N LYS A 134 -6.46 -18.56 -7.21
CA LYS A 134 -7.74 -18.82 -7.83
C LYS A 134 -7.53 -19.65 -9.11
N ASP A 135 -8.26 -20.74 -9.22
CA ASP A 135 -8.28 -21.58 -10.42
C ASP A 135 -6.90 -22.07 -10.84
N GLY A 136 -6.01 -22.30 -9.87
CA GLY A 136 -4.65 -22.77 -10.14
C GLY A 136 -3.77 -21.74 -10.81
N GLN A 137 -4.19 -20.50 -10.94
CA GLN A 137 -3.41 -19.43 -11.54
C GLN A 137 -2.78 -18.55 -10.49
N ILE A 138 -1.47 -18.45 -10.55
CA ILE A 138 -0.72 -17.43 -9.82
C ILE A 138 -0.54 -16.28 -10.80
N ALA A 139 -1.19 -15.16 -10.51
CA ALA A 139 -0.94 -13.98 -11.32
C ALA A 139 0.49 -13.50 -11.02
N THR A 140 1.27 -13.40 -12.07
CA THR A 140 2.60 -12.79 -11.99
C THR A 140 2.51 -11.37 -12.49
N PHE A 141 3.17 -10.46 -11.81
CA PHE A 141 3.37 -9.12 -12.33
C PHE A 141 4.83 -8.74 -12.14
N THR A 142 5.30 -7.90 -13.02
CA THR A 142 6.69 -7.43 -12.99
C THR A 142 6.67 -5.97 -12.60
N THR A 143 7.42 -5.62 -11.56
CA THR A 143 7.71 -4.22 -11.29
C THR A 143 8.80 -3.80 -12.25
N ALA A 144 8.52 -2.81 -13.06
CA ALA A 144 9.59 -2.20 -13.84
C ALA A 144 10.38 -1.31 -12.88
N SER A 145 11.70 -1.45 -12.91
CA SER A 145 12.55 -0.50 -12.20
C SER A 145 12.49 0.84 -12.91
N ALA A 146 12.23 1.86 -12.17
CA ALA A 146 12.29 3.21 -12.70
C ALA A 146 13.73 3.58 -13.04
#